data_e19ee2b1764364da23fb4e846670cdeb
#
_entry.id   e19ee2b1764364da23fb4e846670cdeb
#
_cell.length_a   1.000
_cell.length_b   1.000
_cell.length_c   1.000
_cell.angle_alpha   90.00
_cell.angle_beta   90.00
_cell.angle_gamma   90.00
#
_symmetry.space_group_name_H-M   'P 1'
#
loop_
_entity.id
_entity.type
_entity.pdbx_description
1 polymer ?
#
loop_
_entity_poly.entity_id
_entity_poly.type
_entity_poly.pdbx_seq_one_letter_code
_entity_poly.pdbx_strand_id
1 'polypeptide(L)'
;MALEIVRLPVLSDNYVWLVHDPDSGETMVVDPAVAEPVIAEADRRGWRITQIWNTHWHPDHTGGNEAIKAATGCLITGPAAEFERIPTLDVEWGVVD
;
A
#
# COMPACT_ATOMS: atom_id res chain seq x y z
N MET A 1 -2.88 9.99 -19.00
CA MET A 1 -2.38 8.67 -19.32
C MET A 1 -3.00 7.64 -18.44
N ALA A 2 -3.05 6.41 -18.90
CA ALA A 2 -3.68 5.35 -18.14
C ALA A 2 -2.78 4.90 -16.98
N LEU A 3 -3.39 4.63 -15.84
CA LEU A 3 -2.68 4.03 -14.72
C LEU A 3 -2.37 2.57 -15.04
N GLU A 4 -1.27 2.08 -14.52
CA GLU A 4 -0.91 0.67 -14.63
C GLU A 4 -1.27 -0.01 -13.32
N ILE A 5 -2.09 -1.05 -13.41
CA ILE A 5 -2.59 -1.74 -12.22
C ILE A 5 -2.13 -3.18 -12.24
N VAL A 6 -1.51 -3.61 -11.15
CA VAL A 6 -1.01 -4.97 -10.99
C VAL A 6 -1.70 -5.61 -9.80
N ARG A 7 -2.28 -6.78 -10.02
CA ARG A 7 -2.85 -7.58 -8.94
C ARG A 7 -1.81 -8.63 -8.55
N LEU A 8 -1.33 -8.55 -7.33
CA LEU A 8 -0.28 -9.43 -6.83
C LEU A 8 -0.87 -10.40 -5.81
N PRO A 9 -0.94 -11.70 -6.11
CA PRO A 9 -1.42 -12.67 -5.12
C PRO A 9 -0.40 -12.83 -4.00
N VAL A 10 -0.89 -12.83 -2.78
CA VAL A 10 -0.05 -13.05 -1.59
C VAL A 10 -0.80 -13.94 -0.62
N LEU A 11 -0.05 -14.60 0.26
CA LEU A 11 -0.64 -15.56 1.19
C LEU A 11 -1.41 -16.62 0.40
N SER A 12 -2.46 -17.19 0.96
CA SER A 12 -3.21 -18.23 0.25
C SER A 12 -4.33 -17.69 -0.61
N ASP A 13 -4.95 -16.58 -0.19
CA ASP A 13 -6.11 -16.06 -0.91
C ASP A 13 -6.25 -14.53 -0.81
N ASN A 14 -5.16 -13.84 -0.62
CA ASN A 14 -5.17 -12.38 -0.56
C ASN A 14 -4.56 -11.79 -1.83
N TYR A 15 -4.91 -10.55 -2.10
CA TYR A 15 -4.32 -9.80 -3.20
C TYR A 15 -3.85 -8.45 -2.71
N VAL A 16 -2.72 -8.00 -3.28
CA VAL A 16 -2.23 -6.65 -3.09
C VAL A 16 -2.30 -5.97 -4.45
N TRP A 17 -2.82 -4.76 -4.46
CA TRP A 17 -2.92 -4.00 -5.70
C TRP A 17 -1.83 -2.94 -5.73
N LEU A 18 -1.06 -2.92 -6.82
CA LEU A 18 -0.10 -1.86 -7.07
C LEU A 18 -0.66 -1.00 -8.18
N VAL A 19 -0.72 0.30 -7.95
CA VAL A 19 -1.24 1.26 -8.92
C VAL A 19 -0.14 2.25 -9.22
N HIS A 20 0.31 2.25 -10.47
CA HIS A 20 1.43 3.10 -10.89
C HIS A 20 0.94 4.16 -11.86
N ASP A 21 1.32 5.41 -11.61
CA ASP A 21 1.05 6.51 -12.51
C ASP A 21 2.31 6.81 -13.30
N PRO A 22 2.36 6.47 -14.60
CA PRO A 22 3.57 6.71 -15.40
C PRO A 22 3.88 8.18 -15.60
N ASP A 23 2.89 9.04 -15.46
CA ASP A 23 3.13 10.48 -15.64
C ASP A 23 3.87 11.09 -14.47
N SER A 24 3.46 10.78 -13.25
CA SER A 24 4.11 11.31 -12.05
C SER A 24 5.24 10.41 -11.54
N GLY A 25 5.23 9.16 -11.92
CA GLY A 25 6.18 8.17 -11.41
C GLY A 25 5.79 7.61 -10.05
N GLU A 26 4.63 8.00 -9.51
CA GLU A 26 4.22 7.53 -8.21
C GLU A 26 3.58 6.14 -8.28
N THR A 27 3.79 5.37 -7.23
CA THR A 27 3.21 4.04 -7.11
C THR A 27 2.51 3.93 -5.76
N MET A 28 1.26 3.51 -5.79
CA MET A 28 0.45 3.29 -4.62
C MET A 28 0.23 1.79 -4.43
N VAL A 29 0.30 1.35 -3.18
CA VAL A 29 0.04 -0.04 -2.82
C VAL A 29 -1.20 -0.08 -1.96
N VAL A 30 -2.14 -0.96 -2.30
CA VAL A 30 -3.40 -1.07 -1.57
C VAL A 30 -3.39 -2.35 -0.73
N ASP A 31 -3.57 -2.20 0.56
CA ASP A 31 -3.73 -3.29 1.54
C ASP A 31 -2.61 -4.35 1.49
N PRO A 32 -1.34 -3.95 1.69
CA PRO A 32 -0.27 -4.93 1.65
C PRO A 32 -0.25 -5.81 2.89
N ALA A 33 -0.63 -7.07 2.71
CA ALA A 33 -0.60 -8.05 3.79
C ALA A 33 0.82 -8.41 4.20
N VAL A 34 1.73 -8.40 3.24
CA VAL A 34 3.14 -8.72 3.44
C VAL A 34 3.99 -7.74 2.65
N ALA A 35 5.25 -7.61 3.04
CA ALA A 35 6.12 -6.59 2.42
C ALA A 35 6.98 -7.12 1.30
N GLU A 36 7.62 -8.27 1.50
CA GLU A 36 8.66 -8.72 0.58
C GLU A 36 8.21 -8.89 -0.87
N PRO A 37 7.11 -9.60 -1.16
CA PRO A 37 6.71 -9.75 -2.55
C PRO A 37 6.28 -8.44 -3.18
N VAL A 38 5.76 -7.51 -2.37
CA VAL A 38 5.35 -6.19 -2.87
C VAL A 38 6.57 -5.39 -3.28
N ILE A 39 7.59 -5.34 -2.43
CA ILE A 39 8.82 -4.61 -2.71
C ILE A 39 9.52 -5.23 -3.92
N ALA A 40 9.57 -6.56 -3.98
CA ALA A 40 10.23 -7.26 -5.09
C ALA A 40 9.53 -6.97 -6.42
N GLU A 41 8.20 -6.94 -6.42
CA GLU A 41 7.47 -6.66 -7.65
C GLU A 41 7.69 -5.23 -8.12
N ALA A 42 7.68 -4.28 -7.19
CA ALA A 42 7.94 -2.88 -7.53
C ALA A 42 9.35 -2.71 -8.07
N ASP A 43 10.33 -3.34 -7.41
CA ASP A 43 11.73 -3.26 -7.88
C ASP A 43 11.89 -3.86 -9.26
N ARG A 44 11.26 -4.99 -9.52
CA ARG A 44 11.35 -5.65 -10.81
C ARG A 44 10.82 -4.77 -11.93
N ARG A 45 9.82 -3.94 -11.62
CA ARG A 45 9.22 -3.04 -12.59
C ARG A 45 9.90 -1.67 -12.63
N GLY A 46 10.84 -1.42 -11.73
CA GLY A 46 11.49 -0.12 -11.63
C GLY A 46 10.59 0.95 -11.05
N TRP A 47 9.61 0.55 -10.25
CA TRP A 47 8.65 1.47 -9.63
C TRP A 47 9.07 1.80 -8.21
N ARG A 48 8.86 3.07 -7.83
CA ARG A 48 9.13 3.51 -6.47
C ARG A 48 7.80 3.65 -5.74
N ILE A 49 7.66 2.90 -4.65
CA ILE A 49 6.44 2.98 -3.84
C ILE A 49 6.45 4.29 -3.06
N THR A 50 5.42 5.11 -3.26
CA THR A 50 5.32 6.40 -2.60
C THR A 50 4.17 6.46 -1.60
N GLN A 51 3.18 5.57 -1.74
CA GLN A 51 2.02 5.57 -0.86
C GLN A 51 1.52 4.15 -0.61
N ILE A 52 1.01 3.94 0.60
CA ILE A 52 0.24 2.76 0.94
C ILE A 52 -1.16 3.25 1.30
N TRP A 53 -2.19 2.60 0.76
CA TRP A 53 -3.57 2.89 1.12
C TRP A 53 -4.18 1.67 1.76
N ASN A 54 -4.68 1.81 2.98
CA ASN A 54 -5.37 0.73 3.68
C ASN A 54 -6.86 1.00 3.68
N THR A 55 -7.64 -0.03 3.38
CA THR A 55 -9.09 0.09 3.42
C THR A 55 -9.63 -0.19 4.81
N HIS A 56 -8.91 -1.02 5.59
CA HIS A 56 -9.26 -1.30 6.97
C HIS A 56 -8.04 -1.86 7.70
N TRP A 57 -8.20 -2.10 9.01
CA TRP A 57 -7.06 -2.37 9.91
C TRP A 57 -6.64 -3.83 10.02
N HIS A 58 -7.40 -4.77 9.49
CA HIS A 58 -7.09 -6.19 9.68
C HIS A 58 -5.66 -6.53 9.26
N PRO A 59 -4.97 -7.42 10.00
CA PRO A 59 -3.56 -7.70 9.69
C PRO A 59 -3.30 -8.20 8.28
N ASP A 60 -4.26 -8.88 7.67
CA ASP A 60 -4.10 -9.36 6.30
C ASP A 60 -4.22 -8.23 5.27
N HIS A 61 -4.40 -6.99 5.73
CA HIS A 61 -4.42 -5.81 4.86
C HIS A 61 -3.39 -4.77 5.27
N THR A 62 -2.79 -4.91 6.45
CA THR A 62 -1.84 -3.93 6.96
C THR A 62 -0.49 -4.55 7.34
N GLY A 63 -0.35 -5.86 7.25
CA GLY A 63 0.83 -6.55 7.78
C GLY A 63 2.15 -6.10 7.18
N GLY A 64 2.14 -5.59 5.96
CA GLY A 64 3.36 -5.13 5.29
C GLY A 64 3.66 -3.66 5.48
N ASN A 65 2.78 -2.90 6.15
CA ASN A 65 2.90 -1.44 6.22
C ASN A 65 4.26 -0.97 6.73
N GLU A 66 4.68 -1.47 7.89
CA GLU A 66 5.90 -0.95 8.52
C GLU A 66 7.15 -1.28 7.71
N ALA A 67 7.24 -2.49 7.20
CA ALA A 67 8.41 -2.89 6.44
C ALA A 67 8.51 -2.15 5.12
N ILE A 68 7.38 -1.93 4.44
CA ILE A 68 7.39 -1.18 3.19
C ILE A 68 7.75 0.27 3.47
N LYS A 69 7.20 0.85 4.53
CA LYS A 69 7.53 2.23 4.88
C LYS A 69 9.01 2.37 5.22
N ALA A 70 9.56 1.41 5.97
CA ALA A 70 10.97 1.46 6.31
C ALA A 70 11.86 1.38 5.07
N ALA A 71 11.44 0.61 4.07
CA ALA A 71 12.23 0.43 2.85
C ALA A 71 12.08 1.60 1.88
N THR A 72 10.95 2.29 1.87
CA THR A 72 10.64 3.25 0.81
C THR A 72 10.43 4.69 1.31
N GLY A 73 10.14 4.88 2.59
CA GLY A 73 9.77 6.18 3.12
C GLY A 73 8.40 6.66 2.69
N CYS A 74 7.54 5.75 2.25
CA CYS A 74 6.23 6.10 1.73
C CYS A 74 5.29 6.59 2.82
N LEU A 75 4.21 7.28 2.42
CA LEU A 75 3.14 7.68 3.33
C LEU A 75 2.10 6.58 3.40
N ILE A 76 1.50 6.40 4.57
CA ILE A 76 0.44 5.43 4.79
C ILE A 76 -0.86 6.17 5.03
N THR A 77 -1.85 5.92 4.18
CA THR A 77 -3.15 6.57 4.24
C THR A 77 -4.21 5.52 4.56
N GLY A 78 -5.12 5.83 5.45
CA GLY A 78 -6.19 4.93 5.80
C GLY A 78 -7.38 5.66 6.38
N PRO A 79 -8.47 4.93 6.68
CA PRO A 79 -9.69 5.56 7.19
C PRO A 79 -9.47 6.14 8.58
N ALA A 80 -10.02 7.33 8.81
CA ALA A 80 -9.88 7.99 10.10
C ALA A 80 -10.41 7.14 11.25
N ALA A 81 -11.48 6.38 11.00
CA ALA A 81 -12.08 5.53 12.02
C ALA A 81 -11.16 4.41 12.49
N GLU A 82 -10.12 4.09 11.71
CA GLU A 82 -9.19 3.00 12.02
C GLU A 82 -7.83 3.50 12.48
N PHE A 83 -7.73 4.79 12.77
CA PHE A 83 -6.44 5.44 13.04
C PHE A 83 -5.62 4.71 14.11
N GLU A 84 -6.27 4.30 15.19
CA GLU A 84 -5.55 3.66 16.30
C GLU A 84 -5.13 2.23 16.01
N ARG A 85 -5.70 1.62 14.98
CA ARG A 85 -5.48 0.20 14.69
C ARG A 85 -4.56 -0.04 13.52
N ILE A 86 -4.32 0.97 12.70
CA ILE A 86 -3.43 0.83 11.55
C ILE A 86 -2.05 1.34 11.94
N PRO A 87 -1.03 0.46 11.95
CA PRO A 87 0.32 0.88 12.36
C PRO A 87 0.87 1.93 11.40
N THR A 88 1.50 2.93 11.96
CA THR A 88 2.25 3.95 11.21
C THR A 88 1.40 4.77 10.25
N LEU A 89 0.11 4.91 10.53
CA LEU A 89 -0.79 5.70 9.68
C LEU A 89 -0.34 7.17 9.67
N ASP A 90 -0.10 7.70 8.48
CA ASP A 90 0.36 9.08 8.30
C ASP A 90 -0.78 10.02 7.92
N VAL A 91 -1.71 9.54 7.10
CA VAL A 91 -2.78 10.35 6.56
C VAL A 91 -4.11 9.66 6.78
N GLU A 92 -5.08 10.39 7.31
CA GLU A 92 -6.43 9.87 7.50
C GLU A 92 -7.31 10.37 6.37
N TRP A 93 -8.25 9.51 5.94
CA TRP A 93 -9.15 9.90 4.87
C TRP A 93 -10.56 9.44 5.19
N GLY A 94 -11.47 9.94 4.49
CA GLY A 94 -12.82 9.46 4.49
C GLY A 94 -13.70 9.95 5.55
N VAL A 95 -13.56 10.77 6.13
CA VAL A 95 -14.31 11.05 6.96
C VAL A 95 -15.12 11.75 7.22
N VAL A 96 -15.77 12.06 7.36
CA VAL A 96 -16.49 12.76 7.59
C VAL A 96 -17.59 12.69 7.98
N ASP A 97 -18.02 12.68 8.43
CA ASP A 97 -19.12 12.63 8.76
C ASP A 97 -19.74 13.38 9.05
#